data_116fa4840140abf5ef6619dfc0627429
#
_entry.id   116fa4840140abf5ef6619dfc0627429
#
_cell.length_a   1.000
_cell.length_b   1.000
_cell.length_c   1.000
_cell.angle_alpha   90.00
_cell.angle_beta   90.00
_cell.angle_gamma   90.00
#
_symmetry.space_group_name_H-M   'P 1'
#
loop_
_entity.id
_entity.type
_entity.pdbx_description
1 polymer ?
#
loop_
_entity_poly.entity_id
_entity_poly.type
_entity_poly.pdbx_seq_one_letter_code
_entity_poly.pdbx_strand_id
1 'polypeptide(L)'
;MFIDGLQYCNWSEKIFKQWRASNLTAVHVTISYHEQFRETVSNFEQWNSWFEKYPSLIMPAFYAEDVETASKENKTAVIFGFQNPSPIEDDIGLVEILHRLGGRFMQLSYNNQSLLATGCYEENDPGITRMGKEVIKEMNRVGMV
;
A
#
# COMPACT_ATOMS: atom_id res chain seq x y z
N MET A 1 -19.01 -2.84 9.44
CA MET A 1 -17.70 -2.92 8.79
C MET A 1 -16.97 -1.61 9.06
N PHE A 2 -15.76 -1.67 9.65
CA PHE A 2 -14.89 -0.51 9.86
C PHE A 2 -13.63 -0.70 9.04
N ILE A 3 -13.28 0.31 8.25
CA ILE A 3 -12.10 0.31 7.37
C ILE A 3 -11.28 1.55 7.72
N ASP A 4 -9.99 1.36 8.03
CA ASP A 4 -9.05 2.45 8.21
C ASP A 4 -8.31 2.71 6.90
N GLY A 5 -8.41 3.94 6.41
CA GLY A 5 -7.88 4.35 5.11
C GLY A 5 -6.36 4.45 5.04
N LEU A 6 -5.67 4.52 6.18
CA LEU A 6 -4.20 4.52 6.22
C LEU A 6 -3.68 4.34 7.64
N GLN A 7 -2.79 3.36 7.81
CA GLN A 7 -1.99 3.22 9.03
C GLN A 7 -0.51 3.04 8.72
N TYR A 8 0.31 3.60 9.60
CA TYR A 8 1.75 3.39 9.65
C TYR A 8 2.19 3.36 11.11
N CYS A 9 2.80 2.27 11.54
CA CYS A 9 3.28 2.10 12.92
C CYS A 9 4.36 1.02 13.00
N ASN A 10 4.88 0.79 14.20
CA ASN A 10 5.74 -0.37 14.50
C ASN A 10 4.89 -1.63 14.60
N TRP A 11 4.74 -2.34 13.51
CA TRP A 11 3.90 -3.53 13.37
C TRP A 11 4.29 -4.63 14.36
N SER A 12 3.29 -5.22 14.99
CA SER A 12 3.51 -6.28 15.99
C SER A 12 2.21 -7.03 16.27
N GLU A 13 2.31 -8.21 16.87
CA GLU A 13 1.16 -8.98 17.34
C GLU A 13 0.20 -8.14 18.22
N LYS A 14 0.76 -7.24 19.04
CA LYS A 14 -0.03 -6.33 19.88
C LYS A 14 -0.96 -5.47 19.02
N ILE A 15 -0.46 -4.87 17.93
CA ILE A 15 -1.25 -4.05 17.00
C ILE A 15 -2.34 -4.90 16.35
N PHE A 16 -2.01 -6.10 15.85
CA PHE A 16 -2.98 -6.98 15.20
C PHE A 16 -4.10 -7.41 16.17
N LYS A 17 -3.76 -7.68 17.44
CA LYS A 17 -4.76 -7.93 18.49
C LYS A 17 -5.64 -6.70 18.77
N GLN A 18 -5.08 -5.50 18.76
CA GLN A 18 -5.84 -4.25 18.93
C GLN A 18 -6.81 -4.03 17.77
N TRP A 19 -6.41 -4.31 16.53
CA TRP A 19 -7.32 -4.27 15.38
C TRP A 19 -8.52 -5.19 15.56
N ARG A 20 -8.28 -6.43 16.02
CA ARG A 20 -9.38 -7.36 16.30
C ARG A 20 -10.27 -6.89 17.44
N ALA A 21 -9.68 -6.41 18.53
CA ALA A 21 -10.43 -5.90 19.69
C ALA A 21 -11.31 -4.69 19.36
N SER A 22 -10.90 -3.87 18.37
CA SER A 22 -11.68 -2.72 17.89
C SER A 22 -12.65 -3.07 16.75
N ASN A 23 -12.77 -4.34 16.36
CA ASN A 23 -13.57 -4.81 15.21
C ASN A 23 -13.18 -4.16 13.87
N LEU A 24 -11.92 -3.80 13.70
CA LEU A 24 -11.41 -3.26 12.44
C LEU A 24 -11.46 -4.35 11.36
N THR A 25 -12.26 -4.13 10.32
CA THR A 25 -12.46 -5.12 9.25
C THR A 25 -11.33 -5.11 8.24
N ALA A 26 -10.87 -3.92 7.88
CA ALA A 26 -9.76 -3.76 6.94
C ALA A 26 -8.91 -2.54 7.29
N VAL A 27 -7.67 -2.58 6.88
CA VAL A 27 -6.72 -1.48 7.05
C VAL A 27 -5.85 -1.35 5.80
N HIS A 28 -5.70 -0.13 5.30
CA HIS A 28 -4.67 0.20 4.33
C HIS A 28 -3.38 0.49 5.10
N VAL A 29 -2.32 -0.22 4.79
CA VAL A 29 -1.01 -0.03 5.41
C VAL A 29 0.01 0.49 4.41
N THR A 30 0.87 1.37 4.87
CA THR A 30 2.02 1.82 4.09
C THR A 30 3.07 0.74 4.06
N ILE A 31 3.38 0.24 2.85
CA ILE A 31 4.43 -0.74 2.64
C ILE A 31 5.75 -0.09 2.23
N SER A 32 5.69 1.11 1.68
CA SER A 32 6.86 1.89 1.30
C SER A 32 6.61 3.39 1.49
N TYR A 33 7.62 4.07 1.96
CA TYR A 33 7.69 5.53 2.16
C TYR A 33 8.67 6.18 1.18
N HIS A 34 9.95 5.81 1.31
CA HIS A 34 11.07 6.29 0.51
C HIS A 34 11.93 5.15 -0.01
N GLU A 35 11.58 3.92 0.37
CA GLU A 35 12.27 2.71 -0.05
C GLU A 35 12.16 2.56 -1.56
N GLN A 36 13.25 2.13 -2.18
CA GLN A 36 13.28 1.73 -3.57
C GLN A 36 12.72 0.31 -3.75
N PHE A 37 12.75 -0.20 -4.97
CA PHE A 37 12.12 -1.48 -5.29
C PHE A 37 12.62 -2.63 -4.42
N ARG A 38 13.92 -2.77 -4.22
CA ARG A 38 14.50 -3.88 -3.47
C ARG A 38 14.04 -3.92 -2.02
N GLU A 39 14.09 -2.78 -1.33
CA GLU A 39 13.67 -2.66 0.06
C GLU A 39 12.15 -2.87 0.18
N THR A 40 11.39 -2.36 -0.78
CA THR A 40 9.94 -2.56 -0.82
C THR A 40 9.58 -4.04 -0.95
N VAL A 41 10.30 -4.81 -1.78
CA VAL A 41 10.11 -6.27 -1.88
C VAL A 41 10.39 -6.96 -0.54
N SER A 42 11.41 -6.51 0.20
CA SER A 42 11.69 -7.04 1.55
C SER A 42 10.56 -6.74 2.54
N ASN A 43 9.88 -5.59 2.40
CA ASN A 43 8.72 -5.27 3.23
C ASN A 43 7.53 -6.19 2.90
N PHE A 44 7.30 -6.56 1.64
CA PHE A 44 6.31 -7.59 1.27
C PHE A 44 6.65 -8.94 1.89
N GLU A 45 7.91 -9.36 1.84
CA GLU A 45 8.39 -10.61 2.46
C GLU A 45 8.09 -10.61 3.97
N GLN A 46 8.36 -9.50 4.65
CA GLN A 46 8.06 -9.38 6.09
C GLN A 46 6.55 -9.51 6.37
N TRP A 47 5.70 -8.89 5.55
CA TRP A 47 4.25 -9.02 5.69
C TRP A 47 3.77 -10.45 5.44
N ASN A 48 4.31 -11.15 4.45
CA ASN A 48 4.01 -12.57 4.22
C ASN A 48 4.33 -13.41 5.45
N SER A 49 5.49 -13.18 6.07
CA SER A 49 5.86 -13.85 7.34
C SER A 49 4.85 -13.56 8.47
N TRP A 50 4.30 -12.35 8.55
CA TRP A 50 3.27 -12.04 9.55
C TRP A 50 1.93 -12.71 9.25
N PHE A 51 1.52 -12.80 8.01
CA PHE A 51 0.30 -13.55 7.64
C PHE A 51 0.40 -15.03 8.00
N GLU A 52 1.57 -15.64 7.77
CA GLU A 52 1.82 -17.03 8.17
C GLU A 52 1.86 -17.19 9.69
N LYS A 53 2.43 -16.22 10.40
CA LYS A 53 2.58 -16.28 11.86
C LYS A 53 1.28 -15.96 12.61
N TYR A 54 0.43 -15.11 12.06
CA TYR A 54 -0.79 -14.63 12.72
C TYR A 54 -2.06 -14.84 11.88
N PRO A 55 -2.29 -16.06 11.35
CA PRO A 55 -3.37 -16.33 10.39
C PRO A 55 -4.78 -16.20 11.00
N SER A 56 -4.88 -16.18 12.34
CA SER A 56 -6.14 -15.95 13.05
C SER A 56 -6.48 -14.48 13.29
N LEU A 57 -5.53 -13.56 13.04
CA LEU A 57 -5.68 -12.13 13.31
C LEU A 57 -5.81 -11.31 12.04
N ILE A 58 -4.97 -11.60 11.05
CA ILE A 58 -4.82 -10.82 9.83
C ILE A 58 -4.81 -11.69 8.58
N MET A 59 -5.15 -11.12 7.45
CA MET A 59 -5.02 -11.74 6.13
C MET A 59 -4.74 -10.68 5.06
N PRO A 60 -4.05 -11.04 3.95
CA PRO A 60 -3.89 -10.11 2.84
C PRO A 60 -5.23 -9.85 2.15
N ALA A 61 -5.39 -8.65 1.59
CA ALA A 61 -6.54 -8.33 0.75
C ALA A 61 -6.07 -7.76 -0.59
N PHE A 62 -6.46 -8.45 -1.66
CA PHE A 62 -6.17 -8.08 -3.04
C PHE A 62 -7.44 -7.61 -3.78
N TYR A 63 -8.61 -8.03 -3.29
CA TYR A 63 -9.92 -7.74 -3.86
C TYR A 63 -10.91 -7.33 -2.76
N ALA A 64 -12.01 -6.70 -3.14
CA ALA A 64 -13.07 -6.29 -2.21
C ALA A 64 -13.66 -7.50 -1.45
N GLU A 65 -13.77 -8.65 -2.12
CA GLU A 65 -14.26 -9.90 -1.56
C GLU A 65 -13.40 -10.43 -0.42
N ASP A 66 -12.09 -10.11 -0.40
CA ASP A 66 -11.19 -10.47 0.70
C ASP A 66 -11.55 -9.73 1.99
N VAL A 67 -12.02 -8.49 1.86
CA VAL A 67 -12.50 -7.69 3.01
C VAL A 67 -13.77 -8.30 3.59
N GLU A 68 -14.69 -8.77 2.73
CA GLU A 68 -15.89 -9.48 3.19
C GLU A 68 -15.54 -10.81 3.86
N THR A 69 -14.57 -11.53 3.30
CA THR A 69 -14.07 -12.79 3.85
C THR A 69 -13.44 -12.55 5.22
N ALA A 70 -12.58 -11.55 5.36
CA ALA A 70 -11.99 -11.17 6.65
C ALA A 70 -13.05 -10.86 7.71
N SER A 71 -14.12 -10.15 7.31
CA SER A 71 -15.25 -9.86 8.20
C SER A 71 -15.93 -11.12 8.68
N LYS A 72 -16.20 -12.07 7.79
CA LYS A 72 -16.86 -13.35 8.11
C LYS A 72 -15.98 -14.24 9.00
N GLU A 73 -14.68 -14.24 8.76
CA GLU A 73 -13.69 -15.03 9.51
C GLU A 73 -13.20 -14.35 10.79
N ASN A 74 -13.71 -13.18 11.12
CA ASN A 74 -13.27 -12.38 12.26
C ASN A 74 -11.77 -12.06 12.25
N LYS A 75 -11.25 -11.71 11.06
CA LYS A 75 -9.88 -11.24 10.82
C LYS A 75 -9.86 -9.77 10.41
N THR A 76 -8.69 -9.17 10.33
CA THR A 76 -8.49 -7.87 9.69
C THR A 76 -7.79 -8.06 8.35
N ALA A 77 -8.44 -7.61 7.30
CA ALA A 77 -7.87 -7.56 5.94
C ALA A 77 -6.81 -6.46 5.86
N VAL A 78 -5.65 -6.77 5.30
CA VAL A 78 -4.55 -5.83 5.12
C VAL A 78 -4.40 -5.50 3.64
N ILE A 79 -4.57 -4.23 3.29
CA ILE A 79 -4.45 -3.69 1.94
C ILE A 79 -3.12 -2.93 1.86
N PHE A 80 -2.29 -3.21 0.87
CA PHE A 80 -0.99 -2.57 0.72
C PHE A 80 -1.06 -1.31 -0.13
N GLY A 81 -0.39 -0.25 0.32
CA GLY A 81 -0.22 0.96 -0.44
C GLY A 81 1.16 1.61 -0.27
N PHE A 82 1.45 2.52 -1.17
CA PHE A 82 2.70 3.26 -1.23
C PHE A 82 2.43 4.74 -1.01
N GLN A 83 3.03 5.34 0.01
CA GLN A 83 2.90 6.78 0.23
C GLN A 83 3.80 7.62 -0.68
N ASN A 84 4.70 6.98 -1.39
CA ASN A 84 5.58 7.61 -2.37
C ASN A 84 5.79 6.66 -3.54
N PRO A 85 5.97 7.14 -4.78
CA PRO A 85 6.21 6.29 -5.94
C PRO A 85 7.65 5.78 -6.04
N SER A 86 8.50 6.02 -5.05
CA SER A 86 9.91 5.60 -5.05
C SER A 86 10.16 4.14 -5.48
N PRO A 87 9.28 3.16 -5.18
CA PRO A 87 9.50 1.78 -5.60
C PRO A 87 9.45 1.55 -7.12
N ILE A 88 8.85 2.46 -7.90
CA ILE A 88 8.87 2.32 -9.37
C ILE A 88 10.15 2.88 -9.99
N GLU A 89 10.95 3.62 -9.19
CA GLU A 89 12.19 4.25 -9.66
C GLU A 89 11.92 5.07 -10.93
N ASP A 90 12.57 4.77 -12.05
CA ASP A 90 12.31 5.38 -13.36
C ASP A 90 11.70 4.39 -14.38
N ASP A 91 11.22 3.22 -13.92
CA ASP A 91 10.65 2.15 -14.73
C ASP A 91 9.15 1.98 -14.49
N ILE A 92 8.33 2.41 -15.46
CA ILE A 92 6.87 2.28 -15.42
C ILE A 92 6.42 0.81 -15.33
N GLY A 93 7.19 -0.13 -15.88
CA GLY A 93 6.89 -1.56 -15.81
C GLY A 93 6.83 -2.09 -14.37
N LEU A 94 7.50 -1.44 -13.41
CA LEU A 94 7.46 -1.83 -12.01
C LEU A 94 6.09 -1.58 -11.35
N VAL A 95 5.22 -0.74 -11.92
CA VAL A 95 3.84 -0.56 -11.44
C VAL A 95 3.08 -1.88 -11.48
N GLU A 96 3.13 -2.61 -12.62
CA GLU A 96 2.50 -3.92 -12.75
C GLU A 96 3.10 -4.95 -11.79
N ILE A 97 4.42 -4.94 -11.63
CA ILE A 97 5.11 -5.87 -10.73
C ILE A 97 4.67 -5.63 -9.28
N LEU A 98 4.66 -4.37 -8.83
CA LEU A 98 4.20 -4.00 -7.48
C LEU A 98 2.72 -4.34 -7.26
N HIS A 99 1.87 -4.16 -8.29
CA HIS A 99 0.47 -4.57 -8.23
C HIS A 99 0.35 -6.10 -8.07
N ARG A 100 1.12 -6.88 -8.81
CA ARG A 100 1.15 -8.35 -8.71
C ARG A 100 1.65 -8.83 -7.35
N LEU A 101 2.56 -8.08 -6.70
CA LEU A 101 3.01 -8.34 -5.34
C LEU A 101 1.94 -7.99 -4.27
N GLY A 102 0.88 -7.30 -4.65
CA GLY A 102 -0.24 -6.99 -3.76
C GLY A 102 -0.49 -5.52 -3.51
N GLY A 103 0.29 -4.60 -4.08
CA GLY A 103 0.04 -3.15 -4.00
C GLY A 103 -1.28 -2.75 -4.65
N ARG A 104 -2.06 -1.89 -3.99
CA ARG A 104 -3.37 -1.44 -4.46
C ARG A 104 -3.51 0.07 -4.55
N PHE A 105 -2.73 0.80 -3.77
CA PHE A 105 -2.74 2.26 -3.74
C PHE A 105 -1.32 2.80 -3.93
N MET A 106 -1.17 3.87 -4.71
CA MET A 106 0.12 4.55 -4.86
C MET A 106 -0.09 6.05 -4.96
N GLN A 107 0.48 6.78 -4.01
CA GLN A 107 0.54 8.23 -4.05
C GLN A 107 1.64 8.67 -5.03
N LEU A 108 1.35 9.68 -5.87
CA LEU A 108 2.27 10.13 -6.92
C LEU A 108 3.45 10.96 -6.40
N SER A 109 3.29 11.55 -5.23
CA SER A 109 4.36 12.25 -4.49
C SER A 109 4.00 12.22 -3.01
N TYR A 110 4.95 12.30 -2.12
CA TYR A 110 4.69 12.44 -0.69
C TYR A 110 4.81 13.92 -0.28
N ASN A 111 5.89 14.31 0.31
CA ASN A 111 6.11 15.69 0.73
C ASN A 111 6.86 16.52 -0.31
N ASN A 112 7.85 15.93 -0.94
CA ASN A 112 8.77 16.56 -1.88
C ASN A 112 8.38 16.24 -3.33
N GLN A 113 8.99 16.97 -4.26
CA GLN A 113 8.92 16.65 -5.68
C GLN A 113 9.37 15.21 -5.94
N SER A 114 8.53 14.44 -6.64
CA SER A 114 8.88 13.13 -7.20
C SER A 114 9.15 13.26 -8.71
N LEU A 115 9.48 12.11 -9.34
CA LEU A 115 9.52 12.04 -10.81
C LEU A 115 8.14 12.20 -11.45
N LEU A 116 7.06 12.03 -10.66
CA LEU A 116 5.67 11.96 -11.16
C LEU A 116 4.88 13.23 -10.92
N ALA A 117 5.05 13.86 -9.76
CA ALA A 117 4.24 14.99 -9.34
C ALA A 117 4.95 15.84 -8.28
N THR A 118 4.42 17.04 -8.08
CA THR A 118 4.88 17.97 -7.05
C THR A 118 4.35 17.55 -5.67
N GLY A 119 5.20 17.65 -4.65
CA GLY A 119 4.84 17.42 -3.26
C GLY A 119 4.43 18.72 -2.53
N CYS A 120 3.76 18.59 -1.40
CA CYS A 120 3.19 19.71 -0.66
C CYS A 120 4.22 20.66 0.00
N TYR A 121 5.50 20.28 0.04
CA TYR A 121 6.58 21.13 0.58
C TYR A 121 7.25 22.01 -0.47
N GLU A 122 6.86 21.86 -1.74
CA GLU A 122 7.46 22.65 -2.82
C GLU A 122 6.81 24.04 -2.90
N GLU A 123 7.62 25.08 -3.12
CA GLU A 123 7.14 26.46 -3.26
C GLU A 123 6.34 26.67 -4.55
N ASN A 124 6.70 25.96 -5.61
CA ASN A 124 6.06 26.03 -6.92
C ASN A 124 5.44 24.67 -7.26
N ASP A 125 4.18 24.67 -7.68
CA ASP A 125 3.47 23.47 -8.10
C ASP A 125 3.27 23.42 -9.62
N PRO A 126 4.20 22.81 -10.38
CA PRO A 126 4.01 22.54 -11.80
C PRO A 126 3.03 21.37 -12.08
N GLY A 127 2.51 20.71 -11.04
CA GLY A 127 1.55 19.63 -11.16
C GLY A 127 2.17 18.29 -11.54
N ILE A 128 1.46 17.53 -12.38
CA ILE A 128 1.85 16.18 -12.81
C ILE A 128 2.83 16.25 -13.99
N THR A 129 3.94 15.52 -13.90
CA THR A 129 4.93 15.40 -14.97
C THR A 129 4.40 14.57 -16.15
N ARG A 130 5.14 14.59 -17.28
CA ARG A 130 4.86 13.69 -18.40
C ARG A 130 4.94 12.22 -17.98
N MET A 131 5.95 11.83 -17.21
CA MET A 131 6.08 10.48 -16.67
C MET A 131 4.92 10.14 -15.73
N GLY A 132 4.50 11.07 -14.86
CA GLY A 132 3.36 10.88 -13.97
C GLY A 132 2.07 10.56 -14.72
N LYS A 133 1.84 11.20 -15.87
CA LYS A 133 0.66 10.88 -16.72
C LYS A 133 0.71 9.46 -17.27
N GLU A 134 1.87 8.97 -17.68
CA GLU A 134 2.02 7.58 -18.16
C GLU A 134 1.89 6.57 -17.03
N VAL A 135 2.45 6.87 -15.85
CA VAL A 135 2.27 6.03 -14.64
C VAL A 135 0.80 5.92 -14.25
N ILE A 136 0.03 7.02 -14.27
CA ILE A 136 -1.42 6.97 -14.01
C ILE A 136 -2.16 6.06 -15.00
N LYS A 137 -1.81 6.11 -16.29
CA LYS A 137 -2.39 5.20 -17.28
C LYS A 137 -2.10 3.75 -16.94
N GLU A 138 -0.87 3.45 -16.54
CA GLU A 138 -0.45 2.11 -16.16
C GLU A 138 -1.14 1.66 -14.86
N MET A 139 -1.24 2.53 -13.84
CA MET A 139 -2.01 2.26 -12.62
C MET A 139 -3.46 1.91 -12.95
N ASN A 140 -4.12 2.71 -13.80
CA ASN A 140 -5.48 2.43 -14.24
C ASN A 140 -5.59 1.09 -14.99
N ARG A 141 -4.59 0.77 -15.84
CA ARG A 141 -4.57 -0.48 -16.63
C ARG A 141 -4.52 -1.71 -15.71
N VAL A 142 -3.73 -1.64 -14.64
CA VAL A 142 -3.56 -2.78 -13.71
C VAL A 142 -4.59 -2.81 -12.58
N GLY A 143 -5.34 -1.73 -12.37
CA GLY A 143 -6.32 -1.61 -11.29
C GLY A 143 -5.71 -1.14 -9.97
N MET A 144 -4.65 -0.34 -10.00
CA MET A 144 -4.07 0.37 -8.85
C MET A 144 -4.67 1.77 -8.74
N VAL A 145 -5.03 2.20 -7.53
CA VAL A 145 -5.61 3.52 -7.21
C VAL A 145 -4.54 4.50 -6.78
#